data_7eb5a750a2c3177193aa3ec60ee89876
#
_entry.id   7eb5a750a2c3177193aa3ec60ee89876
#
_cell.length_a   1.000
_cell.length_b   1.000
_cell.length_c   1.000
_cell.angle_alpha   90.00
_cell.angle_beta   90.00
_cell.angle_gamma   90.00
#
_symmetry.space_group_name_H-M   'P 1'
#
loop_
_entity.id
_entity.type
_entity.pdbx_description
1 polymer ?
#
loop_
_entity_poly.entity_id
_entity_poly.type
_entity_poly.pdbx_seq_one_letter_code
_entity_poly.pdbx_strand_id
1 'polypeptide(L)'
;MKYLFSTILILLTITTSCKKSASQAPEMTQMERVIAVHDDVMPKMGKIGQLINALESKTDSMDTGNPYNTAQHDLKEAYTYMMDWMKGFGERFNSDEILDGKMLSNEKKIWLIEEESKVNLMKKMVLSSISNAETLLKETP
;
A
#
# COMPACT_ATOMS: atom_id res chain seq x y z
N MET A 1 -35.76 -3.43 -77.12
CA MET A 1 -34.28 -3.40 -77.14
C MET A 1 -33.84 -2.05 -76.64
N LYS A 2 -33.63 -1.85 -75.41
CA LYS A 2 -32.89 -0.72 -74.79
C LYS A 2 -32.42 -1.10 -73.44
N TYR A 3 -31.15 -1.36 -73.27
CA TYR A 3 -30.53 -1.72 -71.97
C TYR A 3 -30.37 -0.47 -71.16
N LEU A 4 -31.06 -0.38 -70.03
CA LEU A 4 -30.89 0.65 -69.04
C LEU A 4 -29.85 0.14 -68.09
N PHE A 5 -28.60 0.59 -68.20
CA PHE A 5 -27.56 0.41 -67.20
C PHE A 5 -27.86 1.32 -66.02
N SER A 6 -28.41 0.75 -64.98
CA SER A 6 -28.52 1.44 -63.69
C SER A 6 -27.22 1.24 -62.91
N THR A 7 -26.36 2.24 -62.95
CA THR A 7 -25.15 2.28 -62.15
C THR A 7 -25.51 2.60 -60.71
N ILE A 8 -25.56 1.56 -59.86
CA ILE A 8 -25.68 1.73 -58.41
C ILE A 8 -24.32 2.17 -57.88
N LEU A 9 -24.18 3.47 -57.59
CA LEU A 9 -23.04 4.04 -56.90
C LEU A 9 -23.14 3.67 -55.39
N ILE A 10 -22.43 2.63 -55.00
CA ILE A 10 -22.30 2.27 -53.58
C ILE A 10 -21.37 3.28 -52.92
N LEU A 11 -21.97 4.22 -52.18
CA LEU A 11 -21.24 5.19 -51.36
C LEU A 11 -20.73 4.48 -50.11
N LEU A 12 -19.48 4.05 -50.13
CA LEU A 12 -18.77 3.42 -49.03
C LEU A 12 -18.48 4.48 -47.96
N THR A 13 -19.40 4.66 -46.99
CA THR A 13 -19.17 5.52 -45.86
C THR A 13 -18.19 4.85 -44.91
N ILE A 14 -16.94 5.26 -44.99
CA ILE A 14 -15.91 4.88 -44.01
C ILE A 14 -16.22 5.61 -42.73
N THR A 15 -16.91 4.93 -41.79
CA THR A 15 -17.05 5.39 -40.41
C THR A 15 -15.70 5.22 -39.73
N THR A 16 -14.89 6.26 -39.72
CA THR A 16 -13.75 6.33 -38.80
C THR A 16 -14.28 6.38 -37.37
N SER A 17 -14.46 5.21 -36.79
CA SER A 17 -14.69 5.07 -35.33
C SER A 17 -13.43 5.57 -34.65
N CYS A 18 -13.42 6.83 -34.22
CA CYS A 18 -12.50 7.32 -33.22
C CYS A 18 -12.73 6.48 -31.97
N LYS A 19 -11.91 5.44 -31.75
CA LYS A 19 -11.73 4.86 -30.43
C LYS A 19 -11.30 6.01 -29.52
N LYS A 20 -12.25 6.55 -28.75
CA LYS A 20 -11.96 7.35 -27.58
C LYS A 20 -11.05 6.45 -26.73
N SER A 21 -9.75 6.72 -26.73
CA SER A 21 -8.85 6.16 -25.72
C SER A 21 -9.51 6.46 -24.39
N ALA A 22 -9.96 5.43 -23.68
CA ALA A 22 -10.31 5.58 -22.29
C ALA A 22 -9.08 6.24 -21.66
N SER A 23 -9.23 7.45 -21.13
CA SER A 23 -8.18 8.13 -20.40
C SER A 23 -7.87 7.22 -19.23
N GLN A 24 -6.79 6.44 -19.35
CA GLN A 24 -6.25 5.75 -18.20
C GLN A 24 -5.98 6.83 -17.18
N ALA A 25 -6.53 6.66 -15.98
CA ALA A 25 -6.15 7.50 -14.86
C ALA A 25 -4.61 7.51 -14.80
N PRO A 26 -3.98 8.67 -14.56
CA PRO A 26 -2.54 8.74 -14.52
C PRO A 26 -2.01 7.66 -13.57
N GLU A 27 -1.07 6.87 -14.05
CA GLU A 27 -0.43 5.82 -13.26
C GLU A 27 0.28 6.47 -12.07
N MET A 28 0.04 5.94 -10.86
CA MET A 28 0.66 6.45 -9.65
C MET A 28 2.19 6.40 -9.76
N THR A 29 2.84 7.49 -9.41
CA THR A 29 4.30 7.53 -9.29
C THR A 29 4.79 6.56 -8.21
N GLN A 30 6.08 6.24 -8.19
CA GLN A 30 6.65 5.40 -7.14
C GLN A 30 6.51 6.03 -5.75
N MET A 31 6.68 7.35 -5.62
CA MET A 31 6.48 8.09 -4.37
C MET A 31 5.04 7.94 -3.88
N GLU A 32 4.05 8.18 -4.74
CA GLU A 32 2.64 8.03 -4.40
C GLU A 32 2.29 6.61 -3.97
N ARG A 33 2.88 5.57 -4.59
CA ARG A 33 2.67 4.19 -4.16
C ARG A 33 3.23 3.92 -2.77
N VAL A 34 4.44 4.42 -2.46
CA VAL A 34 5.06 4.28 -1.14
C VAL A 34 4.19 4.95 -0.07
N ILE A 35 3.74 6.16 -0.31
CA ILE A 35 2.87 6.90 0.60
C ILE A 35 1.50 6.20 0.75
N ALA A 36 0.90 5.72 -0.34
CA ALA A 36 -0.37 5.01 -0.28
C ALA A 36 -0.31 3.73 0.59
N VAL A 37 0.82 3.01 0.57
CA VAL A 37 1.02 1.85 1.47
C VAL A 37 1.08 2.27 2.93
N HIS A 38 1.80 3.35 3.25
CA HIS A 38 1.84 3.91 4.60
C HIS A 38 0.44 4.34 5.06
N ASP A 39 -0.27 5.09 4.24
CA ASP A 39 -1.59 5.63 4.57
C ASP A 39 -2.66 4.56 4.76
N ASP A 40 -2.52 3.39 4.11
CA ASP A 40 -3.40 2.23 4.33
C ASP A 40 -3.21 1.61 5.73
N VAL A 41 -1.99 1.63 6.27
CA VAL A 41 -1.70 0.98 7.55
C VAL A 41 -1.60 1.93 8.74
N MET A 42 -1.30 3.20 8.52
CA MET A 42 -1.18 4.21 9.59
C MET A 42 -2.42 4.27 10.51
N PRO A 43 -3.67 4.23 10.01
CA PRO A 43 -4.85 4.22 10.86
C PRO A 43 -4.96 2.99 11.78
N LYS A 44 -4.25 1.91 11.47
CA LYS A 44 -4.25 0.66 12.24
C LYS A 44 -3.36 0.72 13.49
N MET A 45 -2.52 1.76 13.63
CA MET A 45 -1.61 1.92 14.77
C MET A 45 -2.36 2.03 16.11
N GLY A 46 -3.53 2.68 16.11
CA GLY A 46 -4.41 2.71 17.28
C GLY A 46 -4.91 1.31 17.69
N LYS A 47 -5.20 0.44 16.71
CA LYS A 47 -5.59 -0.94 16.95
C LYS A 47 -4.45 -1.77 17.55
N ILE A 48 -3.22 -1.56 17.09
CA ILE A 48 -2.02 -2.20 17.68
C ILE A 48 -1.93 -1.87 19.18
N GLY A 49 -2.06 -0.60 19.54
CA GLY A 49 -2.02 -0.20 20.96
C GLY A 49 -3.11 -0.86 21.80
N GLN A 50 -4.34 -0.95 21.28
CA GLN A 50 -5.45 -1.65 21.95
C GLN A 50 -5.15 -3.14 22.14
N LEU A 51 -4.59 -3.81 21.13
CA LEU A 51 -4.27 -5.23 21.22
C LEU A 51 -3.11 -5.51 22.18
N ILE A 52 -2.08 -4.66 22.20
CA ILE A 52 -0.98 -4.76 23.18
C ILE A 52 -1.55 -4.73 24.61
N ASN A 53 -2.44 -3.77 24.92
CA ASN A 53 -3.06 -3.67 26.23
C ASN A 53 -3.98 -4.88 26.54
N ALA A 54 -4.73 -5.36 25.55
CA ALA A 54 -5.60 -6.53 25.73
C ALA A 54 -4.82 -7.83 26.02
N LEU A 55 -3.62 -7.96 25.48
CA LEU A 55 -2.75 -9.11 25.72
C LEU A 55 -2.01 -9.04 27.06
N GLU A 56 -1.85 -7.87 27.65
CA GLU A 56 -1.01 -7.65 28.85
C GLU A 56 -1.38 -8.56 30.02
N SER A 57 -2.68 -8.77 30.27
CA SER A 57 -3.16 -9.65 31.32
C SER A 57 -2.98 -11.15 31.04
N LYS A 58 -2.61 -11.52 29.83
CA LYS A 58 -2.43 -12.90 29.36
C LYS A 58 -0.96 -13.25 29.13
N THR A 59 -0.07 -12.26 29.17
CA THR A 59 1.38 -12.46 29.07
C THR A 59 1.95 -12.93 30.38
N ASP A 60 2.98 -13.78 30.30
CA ASP A 60 3.77 -14.24 31.45
C ASP A 60 5.26 -14.15 31.10
N SER A 61 5.98 -13.31 31.83
CA SER A 61 7.43 -13.11 31.62
C SER A 61 8.28 -14.34 31.95
N MET A 62 7.73 -15.28 32.72
CA MET A 62 8.40 -16.53 33.11
C MET A 62 8.20 -17.65 32.09
N ASP A 63 7.14 -17.56 31.25
CA ASP A 63 6.84 -18.54 30.21
C ASP A 63 7.22 -18.02 28.85
N THR A 64 8.42 -18.37 28.40
CA THR A 64 8.91 -17.99 27.07
C THR A 64 8.16 -18.65 25.91
N GLY A 65 7.39 -19.72 26.16
CA GLY A 65 6.55 -20.41 25.18
C GLY A 65 5.13 -19.84 25.06
N ASN A 66 4.77 -18.85 25.90
CA ASN A 66 3.44 -18.26 25.91
C ASN A 66 3.15 -17.54 24.56
N PRO A 67 2.12 -17.97 23.78
CA PRO A 67 1.80 -17.37 22.50
C PRO A 67 1.37 -15.90 22.61
N TYR A 68 0.86 -15.47 23.75
CA TYR A 68 0.49 -14.07 23.99
C TYR A 68 1.72 -13.16 24.10
N ASN A 69 2.83 -13.68 24.68
CA ASN A 69 4.11 -12.95 24.71
C ASN A 69 4.61 -12.69 23.29
N THR A 70 4.59 -13.71 22.45
CA THR A 70 5.01 -13.60 21.05
C THR A 70 4.12 -12.60 20.30
N ALA A 71 2.79 -12.71 20.42
CA ALA A 71 1.86 -11.81 19.75
C ALA A 71 2.02 -10.35 20.21
N GLN A 72 2.25 -10.13 21.53
CA GLN A 72 2.50 -8.79 22.05
C GLN A 72 3.83 -8.21 21.54
N HIS A 73 4.87 -9.04 21.46
CA HIS A 73 6.17 -8.66 20.90
C HIS A 73 6.04 -8.26 19.44
N ASP A 74 5.39 -9.08 18.62
CA ASP A 74 5.20 -8.80 17.18
C ASP A 74 4.44 -7.49 16.94
N LEU A 75 3.42 -7.19 17.76
CA LEU A 75 2.70 -5.91 17.71
C LEU A 75 3.62 -4.73 18.05
N LYS A 76 4.46 -4.87 19.09
CA LYS A 76 5.42 -3.83 19.48
C LYS A 76 6.48 -3.62 18.43
N GLU A 77 6.99 -4.69 17.81
CA GLU A 77 7.93 -4.59 16.69
C GLU A 77 7.30 -3.88 15.48
N ALA A 78 6.08 -4.26 15.09
CA ALA A 78 5.38 -3.61 13.99
C ALA A 78 5.15 -2.12 14.25
N TYR A 79 4.81 -1.74 15.49
CA TYR A 79 4.67 -0.36 15.90
C TYR A 79 5.99 0.41 15.77
N THR A 80 7.05 -0.13 16.34
CA THR A 80 8.39 0.49 16.32
C THR A 80 8.88 0.64 14.88
N TYR A 81 8.71 -0.39 14.06
CA TYR A 81 9.12 -0.36 12.65
C TYR A 81 8.41 0.77 11.88
N MET A 82 7.12 1.01 12.12
CA MET A 82 6.38 2.13 11.53
C MET A 82 6.99 3.48 11.95
N MET A 83 7.25 3.67 13.25
CA MET A 83 7.80 4.93 13.76
C MET A 83 9.20 5.21 13.19
N ASP A 84 10.06 4.20 13.16
CA ASP A 84 11.42 4.30 12.62
C ASP A 84 11.41 4.53 11.12
N TRP A 85 10.51 3.84 10.40
CA TRP A 85 10.35 4.06 8.96
C TRP A 85 9.93 5.49 8.63
N MET A 86 8.91 6.04 9.31
CA MET A 86 8.47 7.42 9.09
C MET A 86 9.60 8.42 9.34
N LYS A 87 10.36 8.23 10.43
CA LYS A 87 11.50 9.08 10.73
C LYS A 87 12.56 9.02 9.63
N GLY A 88 13.00 7.81 9.27
CA GLY A 88 14.02 7.61 8.24
C GLY A 88 13.59 8.08 6.86
N PHE A 89 12.31 7.90 6.52
CA PHE A 89 11.74 8.41 5.26
C PHE A 89 11.78 9.95 5.20
N GLY A 90 11.37 10.62 6.27
CA GLY A 90 11.40 12.09 6.37
C GLY A 90 12.82 12.69 6.41
N GLU A 91 13.84 11.91 6.83
CA GLU A 91 15.25 12.30 6.73
C GLU A 91 15.80 12.21 5.29
N ARG A 92 15.24 11.31 4.46
CA ARG A 92 15.64 11.08 3.06
C ARG A 92 14.94 12.00 2.07
N PHE A 93 13.66 12.32 2.30
CA PHE A 93 12.83 13.07 1.38
C PHE A 93 12.20 14.28 2.05
N ASN A 94 12.24 15.42 1.35
CA ASN A 94 11.59 16.64 1.84
C ASN A 94 10.12 16.73 1.39
N SER A 95 9.39 17.69 1.96
CA SER A 95 7.95 17.87 1.69
C SER A 95 7.62 18.08 0.22
N ASP A 96 8.43 18.88 -0.51
CA ASP A 96 8.19 19.15 -1.93
C ASP A 96 8.33 17.87 -2.77
N GLU A 97 9.26 16.98 -2.38
CA GLU A 97 9.49 15.70 -3.07
C GLU A 97 8.36 14.69 -2.78
N ILE A 98 7.81 14.74 -1.56
CA ILE A 98 6.75 13.82 -1.11
C ILE A 98 5.39 14.26 -1.63
N LEU A 99 5.06 15.56 -1.49
CA LEU A 99 3.70 16.07 -1.69
C LEU A 99 3.52 16.76 -3.05
N ASP A 100 4.55 17.46 -3.54
CA ASP A 100 4.44 18.33 -4.71
C ASP A 100 5.06 17.72 -5.98
N GLY A 101 5.55 16.47 -5.89
CA GLY A 101 6.09 15.74 -7.04
C GLY A 101 7.40 16.31 -7.59
N LYS A 102 8.18 17.04 -6.76
CA LYS A 102 9.50 17.55 -7.15
C LYS A 102 10.41 16.41 -7.58
N MET A 103 11.13 16.60 -8.67
CA MET A 103 12.02 15.58 -9.24
C MET A 103 13.11 15.15 -8.24
N LEU A 104 13.24 13.85 -8.05
CA LEU A 104 14.27 13.23 -7.24
C LEU A 104 15.62 13.19 -7.97
N SER A 105 16.73 13.37 -7.23
CA SER A 105 18.06 13.04 -7.72
C SER A 105 18.19 11.53 -8.03
N ASN A 106 19.22 11.14 -8.79
CA ASN A 106 19.42 9.72 -9.09
C ASN A 106 19.68 8.89 -7.82
N GLU A 107 20.36 9.43 -6.83
CA GLU A 107 20.57 8.81 -5.53
C GLU A 107 19.24 8.59 -4.79
N LYS A 108 18.38 9.62 -4.72
CA LYS A 108 17.08 9.53 -4.06
C LYS A 108 16.12 8.56 -4.75
N LYS A 109 16.24 8.38 -6.07
CA LYS A 109 15.49 7.33 -6.78
C LYS A 109 15.88 5.93 -6.30
N ILE A 110 17.17 5.69 -6.02
CA ILE A 110 17.65 4.41 -5.46
C ILE A 110 17.08 4.24 -4.04
N TRP A 111 17.16 5.29 -3.21
CA TRP A 111 16.56 5.26 -1.87
C TRP A 111 15.05 4.97 -1.91
N LEU A 112 14.34 5.53 -2.88
CA LEU A 112 12.89 5.30 -2.99
C LEU A 112 12.56 3.84 -3.30
N ILE A 113 13.40 3.13 -4.08
CA ILE A 113 13.25 1.67 -4.30
C ILE A 113 13.43 0.91 -2.99
N GLU A 114 14.40 1.30 -2.16
CA GLU A 114 14.61 0.70 -0.83
C GLU A 114 13.40 0.95 0.07
N GLU A 115 12.88 2.19 0.06
CA GLU A 115 11.74 2.57 0.89
C GLU A 115 10.45 1.85 0.46
N GLU A 116 10.23 1.62 -0.83
CA GLU A 116 9.11 0.81 -1.32
C GLU A 116 9.16 -0.63 -0.77
N SER A 117 10.34 -1.20 -0.68
CA SER A 117 10.53 -2.52 -0.08
C SER A 117 10.26 -2.52 1.42
N LYS A 118 10.76 -1.51 2.14
CA LYS A 118 10.57 -1.36 3.59
C LYS A 118 9.11 -1.11 3.96
N VAL A 119 8.41 -0.24 3.24
CA VAL A 119 7.00 0.07 3.52
C VAL A 119 6.09 -1.14 3.27
N ASN A 120 6.41 -1.97 2.28
CA ASN A 120 5.69 -3.21 2.03
C ASN A 120 5.95 -4.26 3.13
N LEU A 121 7.17 -4.37 3.64
CA LEU A 121 7.48 -5.19 4.81
C LEU A 121 6.73 -4.70 6.05
N MET A 122 6.75 -3.40 6.32
CA MET A 122 6.00 -2.76 7.39
C MET A 122 4.50 -3.09 7.33
N LYS A 123 3.89 -2.95 6.15
CA LYS A 123 2.48 -3.33 5.95
C LYS A 123 2.24 -4.79 6.33
N LYS A 124 3.11 -5.70 5.89
CA LYS A 124 3.00 -7.12 6.23
C LYS A 124 3.09 -7.33 7.74
N MET A 125 4.05 -6.72 8.42
CA MET A 125 4.22 -6.83 9.88
C MET A 125 2.98 -6.33 10.62
N VAL A 126 2.47 -5.14 10.27
CA VAL A 126 1.28 -4.56 10.89
C VAL A 126 0.06 -5.46 10.71
N LEU A 127 -0.21 -5.92 9.49
CA LEU A 127 -1.41 -6.73 9.23
C LEU A 127 -1.31 -8.12 9.86
N SER A 128 -0.14 -8.77 9.80
CA SER A 128 0.04 -10.11 10.37
C SER A 128 -0.01 -10.10 11.90
N SER A 129 0.64 -9.13 12.57
CA SER A 129 0.62 -9.03 14.03
C SER A 129 -0.78 -8.75 14.58
N ILE A 130 -1.55 -7.85 13.93
CA ILE A 130 -2.95 -7.61 14.28
C ILE A 130 -3.79 -8.88 14.14
N SER A 131 -3.70 -9.55 12.97
CA SER A 131 -4.46 -10.77 12.70
C SER A 131 -4.16 -11.90 13.70
N ASN A 132 -2.89 -12.10 14.03
CA ASN A 132 -2.45 -13.10 15.00
C ASN A 132 -3.00 -12.79 16.42
N ALA A 133 -2.83 -11.57 16.86
CA ALA A 133 -3.33 -11.15 18.19
C ALA A 133 -4.86 -11.27 18.33
N GLU A 134 -5.59 -10.86 17.28
CA GLU A 134 -7.06 -11.00 17.26
C GLU A 134 -7.52 -12.46 17.30
N THR A 135 -6.81 -13.35 16.60
CA THR A 135 -7.11 -14.79 16.61
C THR A 135 -6.93 -15.36 18.01
N LEU A 136 -5.77 -15.12 18.64
CA LEU A 136 -5.49 -15.59 20.00
C LEU A 136 -6.49 -15.07 21.03
N LEU A 137 -6.91 -13.81 20.91
CA LEU A 137 -7.88 -13.23 21.84
C LEU A 137 -9.31 -13.78 21.66
N LYS A 138 -9.68 -14.27 20.46
CA LYS A 138 -10.98 -14.90 20.18
C LYS A 138 -11.04 -16.36 20.64
N GLU A 139 -9.93 -17.08 20.56
CA GLU A 139 -9.85 -18.51 20.92
C GLU A 139 -9.85 -18.74 22.45
N THR A 140 -9.70 -17.68 23.24
CA THR A 140 -9.69 -17.78 24.70
C THR A 140 -11.07 -17.41 25.26
N PRO A 141 -11.79 -18.33 25.90
CA PRO A 141 -13.06 -18.07 26.56
C PRO A 141 -12.92 -17.14 27.75
#